data_a31b034a1a4a5b86a10d9652907ccb1f
#
_entry.id   a31b034a1a4a5b86a10d9652907ccb1f
#
_cell.length_a   1.000
_cell.length_b   1.000
_cell.length_c   1.000
_cell.angle_alpha   90.00
_cell.angle_beta   90.00
_cell.angle_gamma   90.00
#
_symmetry.space_group_name_H-M   'P 1'
#
loop_
_entity.id
_entity.type
_entity.pdbx_description
1 polymer ?
#
loop_
_entity_poly.entity_id
_entity_poly.type
_entity_poly.pdbx_seq_one_letter_code
_entity_poly.pdbx_strand_id
1 'polypeptide(L)'
;MNDIATLNDNFRKTFTGGQVLLTAGIAAMSSEDKANIVSLVQNFDNFTPDNDPYGEHDFFSIDYKCNKIFAKIDYYDLNYEFISENPANPDITNRVLTILLSCEY
;
A
#
# COMPACT_ATOMS: atom_id res chain seq x y z
N MET A 1 -11.89 -4.13 14.82
CA MET A 1 -10.83 -3.99 13.79
C MET A 1 -9.79 -3.00 14.28
N ASN A 2 -8.55 -3.19 13.92
CA ASN A 2 -7.46 -2.27 14.23
C ASN A 2 -7.69 -0.92 13.52
N ASP A 3 -7.55 0.20 14.24
CA ASP A 3 -7.76 1.53 13.67
C ASP A 3 -6.79 1.83 12.53
N ILE A 4 -5.55 1.35 12.65
CA ILE A 4 -4.55 1.48 11.59
C ILE A 4 -5.01 0.74 10.34
N ALA A 5 -5.54 -0.47 10.48
CA ALA A 5 -6.05 -1.25 9.35
C ALA A 5 -7.22 -0.56 8.68
N THR A 6 -8.13 0.03 9.44
CA THR A 6 -9.27 0.77 8.88
C THR A 6 -8.80 1.96 8.05
N LEU A 7 -7.84 2.74 8.57
CA LEU A 7 -7.28 3.89 7.85
C LEU A 7 -6.53 3.44 6.60
N ASN A 8 -5.78 2.34 6.68
CA ASN A 8 -5.04 1.80 5.53
C ASN A 8 -6.00 1.30 4.45
N ASP A 9 -7.06 0.59 4.83
CA ASP A 9 -8.06 0.11 3.87
C ASP A 9 -8.76 1.27 3.16
N ASN A 10 -9.15 2.31 3.90
CA ASN A 10 -9.80 3.48 3.32
C ASN A 10 -8.87 4.21 2.35
N PHE A 11 -7.61 4.39 2.73
CA PHE A 11 -6.61 5.02 1.86
C PHE A 11 -6.37 4.18 0.60
N ARG A 12 -6.15 2.88 0.75
CA ARG A 12 -5.86 1.98 -0.37
C ARG A 12 -7.02 1.91 -1.36
N LYS A 13 -8.24 1.88 -0.88
CA LYS A 13 -9.44 1.75 -1.73
C LYS A 13 -9.76 3.04 -2.49
N THR A 14 -9.40 4.19 -1.95
CA THR A 14 -9.79 5.50 -2.51
C THR A 14 -8.62 6.32 -3.04
N PHE A 15 -7.39 5.99 -2.64
CA PHE A 15 -6.18 6.79 -2.88
C PHE A 15 -6.28 8.21 -2.33
N THR A 16 -7.15 8.44 -1.34
CA THR A 16 -7.28 9.73 -0.65
C THR A 16 -6.63 9.67 0.73
N GLY A 17 -5.97 10.74 1.14
CA GLY A 17 -5.35 10.83 2.46
C GLY A 17 -3.87 10.47 2.48
N GLY A 18 -3.22 10.36 1.33
CA GLY A 18 -1.81 10.05 1.24
C GLY A 18 -1.30 10.10 -0.19
N GLN A 19 -0.13 9.53 -0.43
CA GLN A 19 0.49 9.45 -1.74
C GLN A 19 0.60 8.01 -2.22
N VAL A 20 0.50 7.82 -3.54
CA VAL A 20 0.68 6.53 -4.19
C VAL A 20 1.88 6.62 -5.12
N LEU A 21 2.86 5.73 -4.92
CA LEU A 21 4.09 5.69 -5.71
C LEU A 21 4.16 4.37 -6.48
N LEU A 22 4.57 4.46 -7.73
CA LEU A 22 4.89 3.29 -8.56
C LEU A 22 6.40 3.28 -8.77
N THR A 23 7.04 2.14 -8.51
CA THR A 23 8.46 1.99 -8.80
C THR A 23 8.70 1.98 -10.31
N ALA A 24 9.96 2.12 -10.71
CA ALA A 24 10.32 2.18 -12.13
C ALA A 24 9.80 0.96 -12.92
N GLY A 25 9.88 -0.24 -12.35
CA GLY A 25 9.42 -1.45 -13.02
C GLY A 25 7.91 -1.46 -13.25
N ILE A 26 7.13 -0.97 -12.29
CA ILE A 26 5.68 -0.85 -12.45
C ILE A 26 5.34 0.29 -13.41
N ALA A 27 5.99 1.45 -13.25
CA ALA A 27 5.73 2.62 -14.09
C ALA A 27 6.04 2.36 -15.57
N ALA A 28 6.97 1.46 -15.87
CA ALA A 28 7.33 1.10 -17.23
C ALA A 28 6.31 0.19 -17.92
N MET A 29 5.36 -0.37 -17.21
CA MET A 29 4.34 -1.23 -17.78
C MET A 29 3.34 -0.45 -18.64
N SER A 30 2.58 -1.18 -19.48
CA SER A 30 1.51 -0.56 -20.27
C SER A 30 0.46 0.09 -19.37
N SER A 31 -0.29 1.04 -19.92
CA SER A 31 -1.39 1.68 -19.18
C SER A 31 -2.44 0.67 -18.74
N GLU A 32 -2.70 -0.34 -19.57
CA GLU A 32 -3.63 -1.42 -19.23
C GLU A 32 -3.13 -2.24 -18.05
N ASP A 33 -1.86 -2.66 -18.07
CA ASP A 33 -1.29 -3.44 -16.98
C ASP A 33 -1.26 -2.64 -15.68
N LYS A 34 -0.89 -1.37 -15.73
CA LYS A 34 -0.91 -0.50 -14.55
C LYS A 34 -2.31 -0.37 -13.97
N ALA A 35 -3.33 -0.18 -14.83
CA ALA A 35 -4.71 -0.08 -14.37
C ALA A 35 -5.19 -1.37 -13.71
N ASN A 36 -4.83 -2.52 -14.27
CA ASN A 36 -5.18 -3.81 -13.70
C ASN A 36 -4.51 -4.05 -12.35
N ILE A 37 -3.23 -3.70 -12.23
CA ILE A 37 -2.48 -3.83 -10.99
C ILE A 37 -3.09 -2.92 -9.91
N VAL A 38 -3.38 -1.67 -10.23
CA VAL A 38 -4.02 -0.74 -9.30
C VAL A 38 -5.36 -1.30 -8.82
N SER A 39 -6.17 -1.84 -9.73
CA SER A 39 -7.45 -2.45 -9.36
C SER A 39 -7.27 -3.62 -8.40
N LEU A 40 -6.29 -4.49 -8.65
CA LEU A 40 -6.00 -5.62 -7.77
C LEU A 40 -5.56 -5.15 -6.38
N VAL A 41 -4.75 -4.11 -6.32
CA VAL A 41 -4.29 -3.53 -5.05
C VAL A 41 -5.46 -2.93 -4.28
N GLN A 42 -6.32 -2.16 -4.94
CA GLN A 42 -7.46 -1.52 -4.27
C GLN A 42 -8.49 -2.52 -3.77
N ASN A 43 -8.66 -3.64 -4.46
CA ASN A 43 -9.67 -4.64 -4.12
C ASN A 43 -9.15 -5.81 -3.29
N PHE A 44 -7.86 -5.81 -2.94
CA PHE A 44 -7.30 -6.87 -2.12
C PHE A 44 -7.93 -6.87 -0.73
N ASP A 45 -8.36 -8.05 -0.27
CA ASP A 45 -9.00 -8.21 1.05
C ASP A 45 -8.62 -9.51 1.76
N ASN A 46 -7.72 -10.30 1.18
CA ASN A 46 -7.35 -11.62 1.71
C ASN A 46 -6.25 -11.51 2.77
N PHE A 47 -6.52 -10.75 3.83
CA PHE A 47 -5.60 -10.63 4.97
C PHE A 47 -5.86 -11.75 5.96
N THR A 48 -4.79 -12.44 6.35
CA THR A 48 -4.82 -13.58 7.28
C THR A 48 -3.75 -13.37 8.35
N PRO A 49 -3.80 -14.12 9.48
CA PRO A 49 -2.72 -14.05 10.46
C PRO A 49 -1.34 -14.42 9.89
N ASP A 50 -1.29 -15.23 8.81
CA ASP A 50 -0.03 -15.63 8.20
C ASP A 50 0.60 -14.52 7.37
N ASN A 51 -0.19 -13.78 6.59
CA ASN A 51 0.32 -12.73 5.73
C ASN A 51 0.24 -11.33 6.35
N ASP A 52 -0.48 -11.19 7.45
CA ASP A 52 -0.70 -9.91 8.14
C ASP A 52 -0.72 -10.12 9.65
N PRO A 53 0.43 -10.52 10.25
CA PRO A 53 0.46 -10.96 11.65
C PRO A 53 0.09 -9.85 12.65
N TYR A 54 0.27 -8.59 12.29
CA TYR A 54 -0.08 -7.46 13.17
C TYR A 54 -1.46 -6.89 12.88
N GLY A 55 -2.14 -7.37 11.84
CA GLY A 55 -3.49 -6.93 11.51
C GLY A 55 -3.60 -5.49 11.06
N GLU A 56 -2.54 -4.90 10.50
CA GLU A 56 -2.52 -3.51 10.09
C GLU A 56 -2.92 -3.29 8.63
N HIS A 57 -2.94 -4.34 7.80
CA HIS A 57 -3.24 -4.26 6.37
C HIS A 57 -2.29 -3.31 5.62
N ASP A 58 -1.02 -3.32 6.00
CA ASP A 58 -0.02 -2.38 5.46
C ASP A 58 0.98 -3.01 4.49
N PHE A 59 0.90 -4.32 4.28
CA PHE A 59 1.76 -5.03 3.34
C PHE A 59 1.06 -6.27 2.81
N PHE A 60 1.12 -6.46 1.49
CA PHE A 60 0.63 -7.70 0.87
C PHE A 60 1.26 -7.89 -0.51
N SER A 61 1.09 -9.08 -1.06
CA SER A 61 1.55 -9.40 -2.42
C SER A 61 0.38 -9.82 -3.30
N ILE A 62 0.51 -9.53 -4.58
CA ILE A 62 -0.38 -10.00 -5.63
C ILE A 62 0.45 -10.62 -6.75
N ASP A 63 -0.17 -11.50 -7.54
CA ASP A 63 0.44 -12.07 -8.73
C ASP A 63 -0.26 -11.51 -9.96
N TYR A 64 0.55 -11.02 -10.92
CA TYR A 64 0.02 -10.47 -12.16
C TYR A 64 0.96 -10.81 -13.31
N LYS A 65 0.46 -11.58 -14.30
CA LYS A 65 1.22 -11.97 -15.51
C LYS A 65 2.64 -12.42 -15.20
N CYS A 66 2.79 -13.44 -14.35
CA CYS A 66 4.07 -14.02 -13.95
C CYS A 66 4.96 -13.09 -13.12
N ASN A 67 4.45 -11.94 -12.69
CA ASN A 67 5.16 -11.04 -11.79
C ASN A 67 4.58 -11.11 -10.40
N LYS A 68 5.45 -11.21 -9.39
CA LYS A 68 5.05 -11.01 -8.01
C LYS A 68 5.20 -9.52 -7.70
N ILE A 69 4.13 -8.91 -7.22
CA ILE A 69 4.05 -7.48 -6.96
C ILE A 69 3.72 -7.27 -5.50
N PHE A 70 4.45 -6.37 -4.84
CA PHE A 70 4.19 -5.99 -3.46
C PHE A 70 3.48 -4.63 -3.41
N ALA A 71 2.61 -4.50 -2.42
CA ALA A 71 2.01 -3.23 -2.04
C ALA A 71 2.34 -2.99 -0.58
N LYS A 72 2.93 -1.83 -0.27
CA LYS A 72 3.30 -1.49 1.11
C LYS A 72 2.87 -0.07 1.44
N ILE A 73 2.40 0.13 2.67
CA ILE A 73 2.04 1.45 3.19
C ILE A 73 3.03 1.80 4.28
N ASP A 74 3.70 2.94 4.11
CA ASP A 74 4.60 3.51 5.09
C ASP A 74 3.94 4.72 5.75
N TYR A 75 4.31 4.99 6.99
CA TYR A 75 3.72 6.05 7.81
C TYR A 75 4.77 7.11 8.09
N TYR A 76 4.54 8.32 7.59
CA TYR A 76 5.45 9.44 7.80
C TYR A 76 4.77 10.53 8.61
N ASP A 77 5.60 11.40 9.22
CA ASP A 77 5.07 12.64 9.82
C ASP A 77 4.57 13.59 8.72
N LEU A 78 4.01 14.72 9.12
CA LEU A 78 3.41 15.65 8.16
C LEU A 78 4.44 16.31 7.22
N ASN A 79 5.71 16.26 7.57
CA ASN A 79 6.79 16.81 6.76
C ASN A 79 7.50 15.76 5.90
N TYR A 80 7.10 14.48 5.98
CA TYR A 80 7.76 13.36 5.31
C TYR A 80 9.24 13.20 5.69
N GLU A 81 9.63 13.63 6.90
CA GLU A 81 11.01 13.56 7.37
C GLU A 81 11.26 12.35 8.26
N PHE A 82 10.29 12.00 9.10
CA PHE A 82 10.40 10.92 10.07
C PHE A 82 9.19 10.01 10.02
N ILE A 83 9.32 8.83 10.62
CA ILE A 83 8.21 7.91 10.79
C ILE A 83 7.18 8.57 11.73
N SER A 84 5.89 8.40 11.42
CA SER A 84 4.81 8.92 12.27
C SER A 84 4.89 8.35 13.68
N GLU A 85 4.67 9.18 14.68
CA GLU A 85 4.61 8.76 16.07
C GLU A 85 3.38 7.91 16.39
N ASN A 86 2.29 8.12 15.64
CA ASN A 86 1.06 7.37 15.85
C ASN A 86 0.30 7.17 14.54
N PRO A 87 0.52 6.04 13.84
CA PRO A 87 -0.18 5.74 12.58
C PRO A 87 -1.70 5.65 12.69
N ALA A 88 -2.24 5.49 13.91
CA ALA A 88 -3.68 5.47 14.14
C ALA A 88 -4.28 6.89 14.15
N ASN A 89 -3.45 7.93 14.19
CA ASN A 89 -3.91 9.31 14.17
C ASN A 89 -3.67 9.91 12.78
N PRO A 90 -4.73 10.08 11.97
CA PRO A 90 -4.58 10.62 10.61
C PRO A 90 -4.18 12.10 10.60
N ASP A 91 -4.38 12.82 11.70
CA ASP A 91 -4.05 14.26 11.76
C ASP A 91 -2.53 14.51 11.78
N ILE A 92 -1.74 13.51 12.19
CA ILE A 92 -0.28 13.64 12.27
C ILE A 92 0.45 12.65 11.37
N THR A 93 -0.27 11.91 10.51
CA THR A 93 0.31 10.85 9.69
C THR A 93 0.02 11.08 8.23
N ASN A 94 1.08 11.10 7.42
CA ASN A 94 0.99 10.98 5.98
C ASN A 94 1.30 9.54 5.59
N ARG A 95 0.37 8.91 4.87
CA ARG A 95 0.54 7.54 4.37
C ARG A 95 1.09 7.57 2.96
N VAL A 96 2.00 6.65 2.68
CA VAL A 96 2.55 6.46 1.33
C VAL A 96 2.38 4.99 0.95
N LEU A 97 1.60 4.74 -0.09
CA LEU A 97 1.44 3.41 -0.68
C LEU A 97 2.43 3.28 -1.82
N THR A 98 3.31 2.29 -1.75
CA THR A 98 4.23 1.97 -2.83
C THR A 98 3.84 0.64 -3.45
N ILE A 99 3.69 0.63 -4.77
CA ILE A 99 3.46 -0.58 -5.56
C ILE A 99 4.75 -0.88 -6.31
N LEU A 100 5.31 -2.07 -6.10
CA LEU A 100 6.64 -2.42 -6.61
C LEU A 100 6.71 -3.88 -7.02
N LEU A 101 7.60 -4.18 -7.98
CA LEU A 101 7.93 -5.57 -8.28
C LEU A 101 8.70 -6.17 -7.10
N SER A 102 8.54 -7.46 -6.84
CA SER A 102 9.24 -8.12 -5.75
C SER A 102 10.76 -7.99 -5.86
N CYS A 103 11.29 -7.93 -7.08
CA CYS A 103 12.73 -7.74 -7.30
C CYS A 103 13.22 -6.33 -7.00
N GLU A 104 12.32 -5.38 -6.82
CA GLU A 104 12.64 -4.00 -6.46
C GLU A 104 12.55 -3.72 -4.95
N TYR A 105 12.18 -4.75 -4.20
CA TYR A 105 12.00 -4.62 -2.75
C TYR A 105 13.32 -4.46 -1.99
#